data_8b34e24e77b74a6646ddc3dbb75dddfe
#
_entry.id   8b34e24e77b74a6646ddc3dbb75dddfe
#
_cell.length_a   1.000
_cell.length_b   1.000
_cell.length_c   1.000
_cell.angle_alpha   90.00
_cell.angle_beta   90.00
_cell.angle_gamma   90.00
#
_symmetry.space_group_name_H-M   'P 1'
#
loop_
_entity.id
_entity.type
_entity.pdbx_description
1 polymer ?
#
loop_
_entity_poly.entity_id
_entity_poly.type
_entity_poly.pdbx_seq_one_letter_code
_entity_poly.pdbx_strand_id
1 'polypeptide(L)'
;GEDPAEISCHGSQYIVSEILRLLTASGARMAGPGEFTIRAYLAGKLDLSQAEAVADIIASSSRAAHALAANQMRGGYSDALEGLCEKLLELTALLELELDFSEEEVEFADRAQLREAMQRIGAHIDALRNSFTLGNAIKEGVAVAITGAPNVGKSTLLNRLLNEERVLVSDIAGTTRDVIEERINIDGVVFRFLDTAGIRATDDRLEQMGIQRTMSSIERAQIVIYMTDAARLAAGAPVAPEFPLRADQKLLVLVNKTDTAPDCPLPEGTIGISARNGDGIESLRRILRSFVDTEALYHGDAIVSNNRHYEALTAAGDALRR
;
A
#
# COMPACT_ATOMS: atom_id res chain seq x y z
N GLY A 1 -10.57 28.05 19.75
CA GLY A 1 -10.89 27.78 18.37
C GLY A 1 -11.25 29.05 17.63
N GLU A 2 -11.02 29.09 16.34
CA GLU A 2 -11.47 30.19 15.50
C GLU A 2 -12.98 30.03 15.27
N ASP A 3 -13.70 31.16 15.15
CA ASP A 3 -15.12 31.15 14.81
C ASP A 3 -15.28 31.08 13.26
N PRO A 4 -15.63 29.94 12.68
CA PRO A 4 -15.80 29.81 11.25
C PRO A 4 -17.12 30.42 10.80
N ALA A 5 -17.15 31.04 9.61
CA ALA A 5 -18.36 31.39 8.89
C ALA A 5 -18.50 30.49 7.67
N GLU A 6 -19.67 29.93 7.45
CA GLU A 6 -19.98 29.09 6.30
C GLU A 6 -21.04 29.75 5.43
N ILE A 7 -20.79 29.82 4.13
CA ILE A 7 -21.71 30.38 3.13
C ILE A 7 -22.09 29.26 2.16
N SER A 8 -23.33 28.83 2.21
CA SER A 8 -23.87 27.82 1.29
C SER A 8 -24.53 28.51 0.08
N CYS A 9 -24.27 27.99 -1.11
CA CYS A 9 -24.85 28.50 -2.35
C CYS A 9 -25.14 27.37 -3.34
N HIS A 10 -25.84 27.70 -4.43
CA HIS A 10 -26.02 26.74 -5.52
C HIS A 10 -24.69 26.43 -6.21
N GLY A 11 -24.52 25.17 -6.70
CA GLY A 11 -23.29 24.64 -7.29
C GLY A 11 -22.92 25.22 -8.68
N SER A 12 -23.36 26.44 -9.02
CA SER A 12 -22.95 27.15 -10.23
C SER A 12 -21.53 27.69 -10.05
N GLN A 13 -20.62 27.37 -10.97
CA GLN A 13 -19.26 27.90 -10.96
C GLN A 13 -19.23 29.43 -10.97
N TYR A 14 -20.18 30.07 -11.68
CA TYR A 14 -20.30 31.53 -11.72
C TYR A 14 -20.63 32.11 -10.34
N ILE A 15 -21.63 31.54 -9.64
CA ILE A 15 -22.04 32.01 -8.32
C ILE A 15 -20.91 31.86 -7.31
N VAL A 16 -20.25 30.69 -7.31
CA VAL A 16 -19.09 30.42 -6.43
C VAL A 16 -17.96 31.43 -6.68
N SER A 17 -17.63 31.67 -7.96
CA SER A 17 -16.58 32.63 -8.34
C SER A 17 -16.92 34.06 -7.91
N GLU A 18 -18.18 34.51 -8.05
CA GLU A 18 -18.60 35.83 -7.63
C GLU A 18 -18.60 36.01 -6.11
N ILE A 19 -19.01 34.99 -5.36
CA ILE A 19 -18.92 35.01 -3.88
C ILE A 19 -17.45 35.13 -3.45
N LEU A 20 -16.55 34.32 -4.02
CA LEU A 20 -15.13 34.37 -3.71
C LEU A 20 -14.52 35.73 -4.07
N ARG A 21 -14.91 36.30 -5.21
CA ARG A 21 -14.49 37.64 -5.63
C ARG A 21 -14.93 38.73 -4.63
N LEU A 22 -16.16 38.68 -4.18
CA LEU A 22 -16.70 39.64 -3.19
C LEU A 22 -15.99 39.51 -1.85
N LEU A 23 -15.78 38.29 -1.37
CA LEU A 23 -15.05 38.04 -0.11
C LEU A 23 -13.60 38.55 -0.18
N THR A 24 -12.93 38.29 -1.29
CA THR A 24 -11.55 38.75 -1.50
C THR A 24 -11.48 40.26 -1.59
N ALA A 25 -12.44 40.91 -2.28
CA ALA A 25 -12.55 42.37 -2.32
C ALA A 25 -12.86 42.98 -0.95
N SER A 26 -13.48 42.22 -0.05
CA SER A 26 -13.76 42.64 1.34
C SER A 26 -12.61 42.36 2.31
N GLY A 27 -11.44 41.94 1.82
CA GLY A 27 -10.24 41.73 2.62
C GLY A 27 -9.94 40.30 3.05
N ALA A 28 -10.77 39.34 2.64
CA ALA A 28 -10.42 37.91 2.80
C ALA A 28 -9.31 37.51 1.80
N ARG A 29 -8.58 36.46 2.09
CA ARG A 29 -7.64 35.85 1.15
C ARG A 29 -8.01 34.40 0.86
N MET A 30 -7.63 33.90 -0.28
CA MET A 30 -7.73 32.49 -0.58
C MET A 30 -6.83 31.68 0.35
N ALA A 31 -7.36 30.56 0.87
CA ALA A 31 -6.56 29.62 1.65
C ALA A 31 -5.54 28.90 0.75
N GLY A 32 -4.36 28.64 1.29
CA GLY A 32 -3.36 27.78 0.65
C GLY A 32 -3.78 26.31 0.69
N PRO A 33 -3.14 25.45 -0.14
CA PRO A 33 -3.37 24.01 -0.08
C PRO A 33 -3.15 23.45 1.32
N GLY A 34 -4.14 22.73 1.86
CA GLY A 34 -4.08 22.10 3.18
C GLY A 34 -4.20 23.07 4.38
N GLU A 35 -4.40 24.35 4.16
CA GLU A 35 -4.40 25.37 5.24
C GLU A 35 -5.46 25.11 6.31
N PHE A 36 -6.65 24.64 5.95
CA PHE A 36 -7.70 24.28 6.93
C PHE A 36 -7.26 23.13 7.84
N THR A 37 -6.63 22.11 7.28
CA THR A 37 -6.10 20.96 8.01
C THR A 37 -4.94 21.36 8.92
N ILE A 38 -4.03 22.21 8.44
CA ILE A 38 -2.93 22.77 9.24
C ILE A 38 -3.48 23.56 10.44
N ARG A 39 -4.46 24.42 10.24
CA ARG A 39 -5.11 25.17 11.33
C ARG A 39 -5.80 24.26 12.33
N ALA A 40 -6.49 23.21 11.87
CA ALA A 40 -7.12 22.24 12.73
C ALA A 40 -6.09 21.50 13.61
N TYR A 41 -4.96 21.11 13.02
CA TYR A 41 -3.83 20.51 13.74
C TYR A 41 -3.23 21.48 14.78
N LEU A 42 -2.91 22.71 14.38
CA LEU A 42 -2.37 23.72 15.31
C LEU A 42 -3.34 24.10 16.45
N ALA A 43 -4.63 24.00 16.19
CA ALA A 43 -5.66 24.20 17.20
C ALA A 43 -5.96 22.94 18.05
N GLY A 44 -5.20 21.86 17.89
CA GLY A 44 -5.37 20.61 18.64
C GLY A 44 -6.67 19.85 18.36
N LYS A 45 -7.35 20.14 17.24
CA LYS A 45 -8.57 19.44 16.81
C LYS A 45 -8.29 18.15 16.07
N LEU A 46 -7.10 18.05 15.48
CA LEU A 46 -6.58 16.87 14.82
C LEU A 46 -5.15 16.67 15.32
N ASP A 47 -4.73 15.43 15.45
CA ASP A 47 -3.32 15.10 15.57
C ASP A 47 -2.66 15.03 14.18
N LEU A 48 -1.35 14.78 14.14
CA LEU A 48 -0.61 14.76 12.88
C LEU A 48 -1.03 13.60 11.98
N SER A 49 -1.29 12.44 12.56
CA SER A 49 -1.72 11.24 11.84
C SER A 49 -3.10 11.44 11.21
N GLN A 50 -4.03 12.06 11.95
CA GLN A 50 -5.35 12.44 11.45
C GLN A 50 -5.26 13.51 10.35
N ALA A 51 -4.37 14.49 10.49
CA ALA A 51 -4.14 15.51 9.47
C ALA A 51 -3.59 14.91 8.16
N GLU A 52 -2.67 13.94 8.25
CA GLU A 52 -2.17 13.18 7.10
C GLU A 52 -3.29 12.34 6.47
N ALA A 53 -4.15 11.72 7.29
CA ALA A 53 -5.27 10.92 6.81
C ALA A 53 -6.30 11.73 5.99
N VAL A 54 -6.49 13.02 6.27
CA VAL A 54 -7.33 13.90 5.42
C VAL A 54 -6.79 13.96 3.99
N ALA A 55 -5.48 14.11 3.82
CA ALA A 55 -4.86 14.10 2.49
C ALA A 55 -4.99 12.73 1.82
N ASP A 56 -4.81 11.65 2.59
CA ASP A 56 -4.94 10.28 2.09
C ASP A 56 -6.37 9.95 1.65
N ILE A 57 -7.40 10.45 2.35
CA ILE A 57 -8.81 10.31 1.92
C ILE A 57 -9.02 10.98 0.55
N ILE A 58 -8.50 12.20 0.38
CA ILE A 58 -8.65 12.96 -0.87
C ILE A 58 -7.92 12.25 -2.02
N ALA A 59 -6.74 11.69 -1.76
CA ALA A 59 -5.92 11.01 -2.75
C ALA A 59 -6.34 9.56 -3.00
N SER A 60 -7.26 9.01 -2.18
CA SER A 60 -7.65 7.60 -2.26
C SER A 60 -8.29 7.26 -3.60
N SER A 61 -7.75 6.24 -4.27
CA SER A 61 -8.20 5.77 -5.59
C SER A 61 -8.89 4.40 -5.53
N SER A 62 -9.09 3.85 -4.32
CA SER A 62 -9.73 2.55 -4.12
C SER A 62 -10.54 2.52 -2.83
N ARG A 63 -11.48 1.57 -2.76
CA ARG A 63 -12.29 1.33 -1.56
C ARG A 63 -11.43 0.99 -0.34
N ALA A 64 -10.39 0.17 -0.53
CA ALA A 64 -9.49 -0.22 0.55
C ALA A 64 -8.66 0.97 1.05
N ALA A 65 -8.09 1.78 0.13
CA ALA A 65 -7.34 2.99 0.50
C ALA A 65 -8.22 4.00 1.23
N HIS A 66 -9.45 4.22 0.77
CA HIS A 66 -10.40 5.10 1.43
C HIS A 66 -10.76 4.59 2.84
N ALA A 67 -11.02 3.28 3.00
CA ALA A 67 -11.35 2.69 4.29
C ALA A 67 -10.17 2.82 5.29
N LEU A 68 -8.94 2.58 4.83
CA LEU A 68 -7.72 2.76 5.63
C LEU A 68 -7.58 4.21 6.12
N ALA A 69 -7.65 5.18 5.20
CA ALA A 69 -7.52 6.59 5.52
C ALA A 69 -8.67 7.08 6.43
N ALA A 70 -9.90 6.62 6.22
CA ALA A 70 -11.03 6.93 7.08
C ALA A 70 -10.87 6.37 8.50
N ASN A 71 -10.29 5.17 8.66
CA ASN A 71 -9.98 4.61 9.97
C ASN A 71 -8.89 5.43 10.69
N GLN A 72 -7.84 5.83 9.98
CA GLN A 72 -6.79 6.70 10.54
C GLN A 72 -7.34 8.06 10.94
N MET A 73 -8.21 8.68 10.13
CA MET A 73 -8.86 9.96 10.46
C MET A 73 -9.73 9.88 11.71
N ARG A 74 -10.34 8.72 12.00
CA ARG A 74 -11.12 8.47 13.22
C ARG A 74 -10.26 8.26 14.47
N GLY A 75 -8.95 8.23 14.35
CA GLY A 75 -8.02 8.07 15.48
C GLY A 75 -7.51 6.64 15.69
N GLY A 76 -7.87 5.66 14.86
CA GLY A 76 -7.51 4.25 15.10
C GLY A 76 -6.02 3.99 15.27
N TYR A 77 -5.16 4.74 14.56
CA TYR A 77 -3.70 4.67 14.75
C TYR A 77 -3.25 5.47 15.98
N SER A 78 -3.82 6.64 16.22
CA SER A 78 -3.48 7.52 17.34
C SER A 78 -3.81 6.86 18.67
N ASP A 79 -4.98 6.23 18.79
CA ASP A 79 -5.39 5.49 19.99
C ASP A 79 -4.43 4.33 20.30
N ALA A 80 -3.97 3.62 19.26
CA ALA A 80 -2.99 2.55 19.41
C ALA A 80 -1.64 3.06 19.92
N LEU A 81 -1.18 4.23 19.42
CA LEU A 81 0.06 4.87 19.89
C LEU A 81 -0.09 5.40 21.32
N GLU A 82 -1.21 6.04 21.65
CA GLU A 82 -1.47 6.54 23.01
C GLU A 82 -1.43 5.39 24.01
N GLY A 83 -2.12 4.28 23.76
CA GLY A 83 -2.06 3.10 24.61
C GLY A 83 -0.68 2.45 24.68
N LEU A 84 0.18 2.61 23.65
CA LEU A 84 1.58 2.18 23.72
C LEU A 84 2.41 3.13 24.58
N CYS A 85 2.22 4.44 24.45
CA CYS A 85 2.91 5.46 25.27
C CYS A 85 2.55 5.31 26.76
N GLU A 86 1.27 5.07 27.09
CA GLU A 86 0.85 4.82 28.48
C GLU A 86 1.60 3.63 29.09
N LYS A 87 1.69 2.51 28.37
CA LYS A 87 2.42 1.32 28.83
C LYS A 87 3.91 1.57 29.00
N LEU A 88 4.52 2.40 28.15
CA LEU A 88 5.93 2.80 28.29
C LEU A 88 6.13 3.70 29.50
N LEU A 89 5.21 4.63 29.77
CA LEU A 89 5.24 5.49 30.97
C LEU A 89 5.08 4.67 32.25
N GLU A 90 4.16 3.70 32.28
CA GLU A 90 4.01 2.78 33.41
C GLU A 90 5.30 1.98 33.66
N LEU A 91 5.92 1.47 32.59
CA LEU A 91 7.20 0.75 32.70
C LEU A 91 8.31 1.66 33.25
N THR A 92 8.40 2.89 32.74
CA THR A 92 9.39 3.87 33.21
C THR A 92 9.18 4.21 34.68
N ALA A 93 7.94 4.44 35.10
CA ALA A 93 7.62 4.71 36.51
C ALA A 93 8.00 3.54 37.44
N LEU A 94 7.78 2.30 37.03
CA LEU A 94 8.21 1.11 37.77
C LEU A 94 9.73 1.02 37.90
N LEU A 95 10.47 1.34 36.81
CA LEU A 95 11.94 1.36 36.83
C LEU A 95 12.49 2.47 37.69
N GLU A 96 11.88 3.66 37.69
CA GLU A 96 12.27 4.77 38.56
C GLU A 96 12.05 4.42 40.03
N LEU A 97 10.91 3.83 40.40
CA LEU A 97 10.65 3.36 41.75
C LEU A 97 11.67 2.32 42.22
N GLU A 98 12.03 1.37 41.38
CA GLU A 98 13.03 0.35 41.70
C GLU A 98 14.43 0.97 41.93
N LEU A 99 14.77 2.02 41.17
CA LEU A 99 16.03 2.75 41.34
C LEU A 99 16.06 3.57 42.62
N ASP A 100 14.98 4.30 42.93
CA ASP A 100 14.90 5.19 44.10
C ASP A 100 14.92 4.43 45.43
N PHE A 101 14.33 3.24 45.47
CA PHE A 101 14.25 2.42 46.68
C PHE A 101 15.22 1.22 46.69
N SER A 102 16.17 1.18 45.78
CA SER A 102 17.16 0.09 45.68
C SER A 102 18.01 -0.09 46.93
N GLU A 103 18.09 0.93 47.84
CA GLU A 103 18.82 0.89 49.11
C GLU A 103 17.98 0.34 50.29
N GLU A 104 16.64 0.17 50.13
CA GLU A 104 15.74 -0.20 51.21
C GLU A 104 15.37 -1.68 51.31
N GLU A 105 15.98 -2.58 50.50
CA GLU A 105 15.68 -4.02 50.43
C GLU A 105 14.20 -4.34 50.07
N VAL A 106 13.47 -3.39 49.48
CA VAL A 106 12.08 -3.58 49.03
C VAL A 106 12.04 -3.71 47.51
N GLU A 107 11.72 -4.90 47.03
CA GLU A 107 11.47 -5.11 45.59
C GLU A 107 10.05 -4.60 45.25
N PHE A 108 9.95 -3.45 44.56
CA PHE A 108 8.66 -2.88 44.12
C PHE A 108 8.15 -3.50 42.82
N ALA A 109 9.04 -4.04 41.99
CA ALA A 109 8.68 -4.75 40.77
C ALA A 109 9.49 -6.04 40.62
N ASP A 110 8.78 -7.16 40.46
CA ASP A 110 9.42 -8.41 40.09
C ASP A 110 10.07 -8.25 38.70
N ARG A 111 11.36 -8.57 38.57
CA ARG A 111 12.10 -8.55 37.33
C ARG A 111 11.41 -9.38 36.22
N ALA A 112 10.63 -10.41 36.58
CA ALA A 112 9.83 -11.17 35.68
C ALA A 112 8.68 -10.33 35.08
N GLN A 113 8.00 -9.55 35.93
CA GLN A 113 6.92 -8.65 35.51
C GLN A 113 7.44 -7.53 34.60
N LEU A 114 8.61 -6.95 34.88
CA LEU A 114 9.25 -5.96 34.01
C LEU A 114 9.57 -6.55 32.64
N ARG A 115 10.17 -7.75 32.60
CA ARG A 115 10.45 -8.45 31.33
C ARG A 115 9.20 -8.75 30.53
N GLU A 116 8.15 -9.22 31.20
CA GLU A 116 6.87 -9.49 30.55
C GLU A 116 6.24 -8.22 29.97
N ALA A 117 6.31 -7.09 30.71
CA ALA A 117 5.84 -5.80 30.22
C ALA A 117 6.62 -5.36 28.96
N MET A 118 7.96 -5.45 28.99
CA MET A 118 8.82 -5.13 27.85
C MET A 118 8.50 -6.02 26.64
N GLN A 119 8.31 -7.33 26.86
CA GLN A 119 7.95 -8.27 25.78
C GLN A 119 6.59 -7.94 25.17
N ARG A 120 5.58 -7.59 25.99
CA ARG A 120 4.25 -7.19 25.50
C ARG A 120 4.31 -5.90 24.67
N ILE A 121 5.08 -4.90 25.13
CA ILE A 121 5.30 -3.65 24.39
C ILE A 121 6.02 -3.94 23.07
N GLY A 122 7.10 -4.75 23.11
CA GLY A 122 7.85 -5.15 21.93
C GLY A 122 6.98 -5.87 20.90
N ALA A 123 6.15 -6.82 21.34
CA ALA A 123 5.20 -7.51 20.47
C ALA A 123 4.17 -6.57 19.82
N HIS A 124 3.71 -5.56 20.55
CA HIS A 124 2.79 -4.56 20.02
C HIS A 124 3.45 -3.66 18.96
N ILE A 125 4.69 -3.20 19.23
CA ILE A 125 5.50 -2.45 18.24
C ILE A 125 5.73 -3.30 16.98
N ASP A 126 6.08 -4.58 17.13
CA ASP A 126 6.31 -5.48 16.01
C ASP A 126 5.03 -5.74 15.20
N ALA A 127 3.87 -5.85 15.85
CA ALA A 127 2.59 -5.98 15.16
C ALA A 127 2.28 -4.74 14.31
N LEU A 128 2.43 -3.53 14.87
CA LEU A 128 2.27 -2.26 14.14
C LEU A 128 3.27 -2.14 13.00
N ARG A 129 4.53 -2.47 13.22
CA ARG A 129 5.57 -2.44 12.19
C ARG A 129 5.27 -3.40 11.04
N ASN A 130 4.83 -4.62 11.36
CA ASN A 130 4.50 -5.64 10.35
C ASN A 130 3.26 -5.27 9.53
N SER A 131 2.33 -4.49 10.10
CA SER A 131 1.16 -4.00 9.36
C SER A 131 1.52 -3.02 8.24
N PHE A 132 2.73 -2.42 8.26
CA PHE A 132 3.17 -1.45 7.26
C PHE A 132 3.18 -2.00 5.83
N THR A 133 3.58 -3.26 5.64
CA THR A 133 3.59 -3.88 4.31
C THR A 133 2.18 -3.89 3.70
N LEU A 134 1.18 -4.24 4.50
CA LEU A 134 -0.23 -4.21 4.10
C LEU A 134 -0.72 -2.77 3.90
N GLY A 135 -0.47 -1.89 4.86
CA GLY A 135 -0.91 -0.48 4.80
C GLY A 135 -0.35 0.25 3.59
N ASN A 136 0.95 0.08 3.31
CA ASN A 136 1.59 0.65 2.15
C ASN A 136 1.06 0.06 0.83
N ALA A 137 0.83 -1.27 0.77
CA ALA A 137 0.23 -1.92 -0.39
C ALA A 137 -1.19 -1.42 -0.67
N ILE A 138 -1.99 -1.14 0.37
CA ILE A 138 -3.33 -0.60 0.23
C ILE A 138 -3.30 0.87 -0.20
N LYS A 139 -2.43 1.68 0.39
CA LYS A 139 -2.31 3.12 0.11
C LYS A 139 -1.75 3.39 -1.28
N GLU A 140 -0.61 2.82 -1.58
CA GLU A 140 0.13 3.06 -2.83
C GLU A 140 -0.31 2.15 -3.97
N GLY A 141 -0.93 1.02 -3.64
CA GLY A 141 -1.23 -0.08 -4.54
C GLY A 141 -0.13 -1.14 -4.56
N VAL A 142 -0.53 -2.38 -4.79
CA VAL A 142 0.35 -3.56 -4.84
C VAL A 142 1.19 -3.52 -6.11
N ALA A 143 2.50 -3.51 -5.97
CA ALA A 143 3.42 -3.49 -7.10
C ALA A 143 3.52 -4.89 -7.73
N VAL A 144 3.22 -4.98 -9.03
CA VAL A 144 3.22 -6.23 -9.81
C VAL A 144 4.17 -6.12 -10.99
N ALA A 145 5.10 -7.05 -11.13
CA ALA A 145 5.92 -7.19 -12.34
C ALA A 145 5.41 -8.38 -13.17
N ILE A 146 5.30 -8.19 -14.50
CA ILE A 146 5.02 -9.28 -15.42
C ILE A 146 6.28 -9.58 -16.20
N THR A 147 6.74 -10.82 -16.16
CA THR A 147 7.93 -11.29 -16.87
C THR A 147 7.66 -12.60 -17.61
N GLY A 148 8.57 -13.02 -18.45
CA GLY A 148 8.47 -14.23 -19.26
C GLY A 148 8.99 -14.00 -20.65
N ALA A 149 9.14 -15.07 -21.42
CA ALA A 149 9.71 -15.05 -22.76
C ALA A 149 8.96 -14.11 -23.74
N PRO A 150 9.58 -13.67 -24.82
CA PRO A 150 8.88 -12.96 -25.89
C PRO A 150 7.66 -13.74 -26.40
N ASN A 151 6.63 -13.01 -26.79
CA ASN A 151 5.40 -13.55 -27.44
C ASN A 151 4.55 -14.53 -26.60
N VAL A 152 4.81 -14.68 -25.29
CA VAL A 152 3.94 -15.49 -24.40
C VAL A 152 2.59 -14.83 -24.09
N GLY A 153 2.40 -13.54 -24.46
CA GLY A 153 1.11 -12.85 -24.34
C GLY A 153 1.02 -11.87 -23.18
N LYS A 154 2.15 -11.35 -22.66
CA LYS A 154 2.20 -10.36 -21.58
C LYS A 154 1.37 -9.11 -21.86
N SER A 155 1.52 -8.51 -23.05
CA SER A 155 0.76 -7.32 -23.47
C SER A 155 -0.74 -7.62 -23.62
N THR A 156 -1.08 -8.83 -24.09
CA THR A 156 -2.49 -9.25 -24.24
C THR A 156 -3.14 -9.38 -22.86
N LEU A 157 -2.46 -9.99 -21.90
CA LEU A 157 -2.93 -10.11 -20.52
C LEU A 157 -3.13 -8.73 -19.89
N LEU A 158 -2.13 -7.85 -19.98
CA LEU A 158 -2.22 -6.50 -19.40
C LEU A 158 -3.38 -5.71 -20.02
N ASN A 159 -3.52 -5.72 -21.35
CA ASN A 159 -4.62 -5.03 -22.02
C ASN A 159 -5.99 -5.61 -21.64
N ARG A 160 -6.08 -6.92 -21.43
CA ARG A 160 -7.32 -7.56 -20.97
C ARG A 160 -7.71 -7.07 -19.58
N LEU A 161 -6.77 -7.06 -18.65
CA LEU A 161 -6.99 -6.58 -17.29
C LEU A 161 -7.35 -5.08 -17.26
N LEU A 162 -6.69 -4.26 -18.10
CA LEU A 162 -6.97 -2.82 -18.21
C LEU A 162 -8.35 -2.49 -18.78
N ASN A 163 -8.82 -3.28 -19.74
CA ASN A 163 -10.10 -3.02 -20.38
C ASN A 163 -11.30 -3.27 -19.45
N GLU A 164 -11.11 -4.06 -18.42
CA GLU A 164 -12.20 -4.43 -17.50
C GLU A 164 -12.30 -3.46 -16.32
N GLU A 165 -11.18 -2.91 -15.81
CA GLU A 165 -11.20 -2.10 -14.57
C GLU A 165 -10.06 -1.05 -14.49
N ARG A 166 -9.91 -0.26 -15.51
CA ARG A 166 -8.93 0.84 -15.48
C ARG A 166 -9.30 1.88 -14.42
N VAL A 167 -8.38 2.16 -13.50
CA VAL A 167 -8.54 3.28 -12.55
C VAL A 167 -8.43 4.59 -13.34
N LEU A 168 -9.48 5.41 -13.28
CA LEU A 168 -9.41 6.78 -13.77
C LEU A 168 -8.53 7.57 -12.79
N VAL A 169 -7.27 7.67 -13.08
CA VAL A 169 -6.38 8.59 -12.35
C VAL A 169 -6.68 9.98 -12.86
N SER A 170 -7.09 10.90 -11.98
CA SER A 170 -7.12 12.32 -12.32
C SER A 170 -5.66 12.74 -12.58
N ASP A 171 -5.44 13.38 -13.73
CA ASP A 171 -4.14 13.98 -14.08
C ASP A 171 -3.81 15.12 -13.10
N ILE A 172 -3.30 14.78 -11.93
CA ILE A 172 -2.64 15.77 -11.07
C ILE A 172 -1.28 16.01 -11.69
N ALA A 173 -1.14 17.16 -12.37
CA ALA A 173 0.10 17.59 -12.98
C ALA A 173 1.22 17.62 -11.92
N GLY A 174 2.20 16.73 -12.02
CA GLY A 174 3.39 16.71 -11.15
C GLY A 174 4.02 15.34 -10.86
N THR A 175 3.37 14.21 -11.18
CA THR A 175 3.87 12.87 -10.81
C THR A 175 4.40 12.04 -11.98
N THR A 176 4.47 12.60 -13.18
CA THR A 176 4.89 11.88 -14.38
C THR A 176 6.31 12.27 -14.76
N ARG A 177 7.30 11.55 -14.30
CA ARG A 177 8.62 11.59 -14.98
C ARG A 177 9.30 10.27 -14.95
N ASP A 178 9.16 9.15 -14.87
CA ASP A 178 10.14 8.08 -15.22
C ASP A 178 9.67 6.61 -15.21
N VAL A 179 8.44 6.27 -14.82
CA VAL A 179 7.99 4.86 -14.92
C VAL A 179 6.56 4.83 -15.47
N ILE A 180 6.36 4.17 -16.61
CA ILE A 180 5.02 3.94 -17.15
C ILE A 180 4.40 2.80 -16.34
N GLU A 181 3.63 3.17 -15.33
CA GLU A 181 2.86 2.24 -14.49
C GLU A 181 1.39 2.27 -14.94
N GLU A 182 0.79 1.09 -15.06
CA GLU A 182 -0.65 0.97 -15.25
C GLU A 182 -1.31 0.53 -13.95
N ARG A 183 -2.40 1.19 -13.58
CA ARG A 183 -3.13 0.93 -12.34
C ARG A 183 -4.47 0.27 -12.63
N ILE A 184 -4.72 -0.85 -11.99
CA ILE A 184 -5.92 -1.66 -12.16
C ILE A 184 -6.55 -1.87 -10.78
N ASN A 185 -7.85 -1.64 -10.66
CA ASN A 185 -8.59 -1.91 -9.43
C ASN A 185 -9.19 -3.32 -9.51
N ILE A 186 -8.76 -4.21 -8.64
CA ILE A 186 -9.31 -5.56 -8.52
C ILE A 186 -10.01 -5.66 -7.16
N ASP A 187 -11.33 -5.73 -7.17
CA ASP A 187 -12.18 -5.87 -5.98
C ASP A 187 -11.85 -4.85 -4.86
N GLY A 188 -11.65 -3.60 -5.25
CA GLY A 188 -11.41 -2.48 -4.33
C GLY A 188 -9.96 -2.34 -3.87
N VAL A 189 -9.01 -3.09 -4.43
CA VAL A 189 -7.57 -2.96 -4.23
C VAL A 189 -6.89 -2.55 -5.54
N VAL A 190 -6.00 -1.56 -5.47
CA VAL A 190 -5.22 -1.12 -6.63
C VAL A 190 -3.98 -1.99 -6.79
N PHE A 191 -3.77 -2.51 -8.01
CA PHE A 191 -2.55 -3.18 -8.44
C PHE A 191 -1.82 -2.30 -9.45
N ARG A 192 -0.53 -2.02 -9.22
CA ARG A 192 0.33 -1.21 -10.08
C ARG A 192 1.24 -2.13 -10.88
N PHE A 193 1.00 -2.21 -12.17
CA PHE A 193 1.84 -2.99 -13.09
C PHE A 193 3.03 -2.15 -13.53
N LEU A 194 4.23 -2.60 -13.12
CA LEU A 194 5.48 -1.88 -13.34
C LEU A 194 6.01 -2.12 -14.76
N ASP A 195 6.66 -1.10 -15.35
CA ASP A 195 7.33 -1.14 -16.65
C ASP A 195 6.47 -1.69 -17.80
N THR A 196 5.28 -1.14 -17.95
CA THR A 196 4.37 -1.55 -19.03
C THR A 196 4.86 -1.16 -20.42
N ALA A 197 5.85 -0.24 -20.52
CA ALA A 197 6.47 0.14 -21.78
C ALA A 197 7.28 -1.01 -22.40
N GLY A 198 8.05 -1.74 -21.59
CA GLY A 198 8.77 -2.94 -22.06
C GLY A 198 7.83 -4.09 -22.48
N ILE A 199 6.62 -4.11 -21.92
CA ILE A 199 5.58 -5.08 -22.27
C ILE A 199 4.90 -4.72 -23.60
N ARG A 200 4.82 -3.42 -23.95
CA ARG A 200 4.15 -2.91 -25.17
C ARG A 200 5.07 -2.79 -26.38
N ALA A 201 6.39 -2.68 -26.17
CA ALA A 201 7.36 -2.60 -27.25
C ALA A 201 7.59 -3.99 -27.87
N THR A 202 7.26 -4.13 -29.15
CA THR A 202 7.38 -5.38 -29.93
C THR A 202 8.64 -5.44 -30.78
N ASP A 203 9.58 -4.48 -30.67
CA ASP A 203 10.77 -4.40 -31.53
C ASP A 203 12.03 -4.99 -30.89
N ASP A 204 12.66 -5.91 -31.62
CA ASP A 204 13.88 -6.69 -31.27
C ASP A 204 15.14 -5.86 -30.95
N ARG A 205 15.12 -4.53 -31.09
CA ARG A 205 16.30 -3.68 -30.91
C ARG A 205 16.55 -3.17 -29.46
N LEU A 206 15.70 -3.53 -28.50
CA LEU A 206 15.77 -3.06 -27.11
C LEU A 206 16.02 -4.18 -26.09
N GLU A 207 16.46 -5.35 -26.51
CA GLU A 207 16.55 -6.55 -25.67
C GLU A 207 17.46 -6.37 -24.43
N GLN A 208 18.63 -5.75 -24.58
CA GLN A 208 19.56 -5.55 -23.45
C GLN A 208 19.08 -4.48 -22.46
N MET A 209 18.49 -3.39 -22.93
CA MET A 209 17.87 -2.37 -22.06
C MET A 209 16.57 -2.90 -21.41
N GLY A 210 15.88 -3.81 -22.07
CA GLY A 210 14.69 -4.49 -21.55
C GLY A 210 14.99 -5.39 -20.36
N ILE A 211 16.11 -6.13 -20.38
CA ILE A 211 16.51 -7.03 -19.28
C ILE A 211 16.79 -6.26 -17.99
N GLN A 212 17.55 -5.15 -18.05
CA GLN A 212 17.84 -4.35 -16.86
C GLN A 212 16.58 -3.71 -16.26
N ARG A 213 15.66 -3.21 -17.09
CA ARG A 213 14.38 -2.65 -16.63
C ARG A 213 13.50 -3.72 -16.01
N THR A 214 13.42 -4.90 -16.64
CA THR A 214 12.67 -6.04 -16.09
C THR A 214 13.20 -6.45 -14.72
N MET A 215 14.54 -6.54 -14.54
CA MET A 215 15.13 -6.86 -13.25
C MET A 215 14.83 -5.80 -12.19
N SER A 216 14.96 -4.52 -12.52
CA SER A 216 14.59 -3.43 -11.61
C SER A 216 13.09 -3.47 -11.23
N SER A 217 12.21 -3.84 -12.16
CA SER A 217 10.79 -3.99 -11.88
C SER A 217 10.51 -5.19 -10.99
N ILE A 218 11.21 -6.32 -11.20
CA ILE A 218 11.14 -7.49 -10.33
C ILE A 218 11.61 -7.14 -8.92
N GLU A 219 12.73 -6.42 -8.76
CA GLU A 219 13.23 -6.02 -7.45
C GLU A 219 12.25 -5.15 -6.67
N ARG A 220 11.47 -4.30 -7.34
CA ARG A 220 10.48 -3.40 -6.73
C ARG A 220 9.12 -4.04 -6.52
N ALA A 221 8.82 -5.13 -7.21
CA ALA A 221 7.52 -5.78 -7.15
C ALA A 221 7.31 -6.55 -5.84
N GLN A 222 6.07 -6.57 -5.38
CA GLN A 222 5.59 -7.44 -4.30
C GLN A 222 5.08 -8.78 -4.87
N ILE A 223 4.53 -8.73 -6.08
CA ILE A 223 4.06 -9.92 -6.81
C ILE A 223 4.79 -9.97 -8.15
N VAL A 224 5.35 -11.13 -8.46
CA VAL A 224 5.97 -11.39 -9.76
C VAL A 224 5.14 -12.41 -10.50
N ILE A 225 4.61 -12.01 -11.65
CA ILE A 225 3.89 -12.88 -12.57
C ILE A 225 4.88 -13.37 -13.63
N TYR A 226 5.24 -14.65 -13.57
CA TYR A 226 6.04 -15.30 -14.60
C TYR A 226 5.13 -15.98 -15.62
N MET A 227 5.24 -15.58 -16.88
CA MET A 227 4.41 -16.11 -17.96
C MET A 227 5.19 -17.02 -18.90
N THR A 228 4.63 -18.20 -19.16
CA THR A 228 4.98 -19.08 -20.26
C THR A 228 3.74 -19.36 -21.11
N ASP A 229 3.86 -20.07 -22.22
CA ASP A 229 2.70 -20.54 -22.98
C ASP A 229 2.66 -22.09 -23.06
N ALA A 230 1.47 -22.62 -23.32
CA ALA A 230 1.23 -24.05 -23.35
C ALA A 230 2.10 -24.79 -24.38
N ALA A 231 2.38 -24.18 -25.54
CA ALA A 231 3.23 -24.77 -26.57
C ALA A 231 4.70 -24.87 -26.14
N ARG A 232 5.23 -23.86 -25.47
CA ARG A 232 6.57 -23.87 -24.87
C ARG A 232 6.70 -24.89 -23.76
N LEU A 233 5.68 -24.98 -22.93
CA LEU A 233 5.62 -25.97 -21.85
C LEU A 233 5.65 -27.39 -22.42
N ALA A 234 4.87 -27.68 -23.46
CA ALA A 234 4.87 -28.95 -24.15
C ALA A 234 6.22 -29.27 -24.83
N ALA A 235 7.00 -28.25 -25.21
CA ALA A 235 8.35 -28.37 -25.74
C ALA A 235 9.44 -28.50 -24.65
N GLY A 236 9.06 -28.61 -23.36
CA GLY A 236 10.01 -28.79 -22.25
C GLY A 236 10.64 -27.50 -21.70
N ALA A 237 10.04 -26.34 -21.99
CA ALA A 237 10.53 -25.08 -21.41
C ALA A 237 10.37 -25.06 -19.88
N PRO A 238 11.29 -24.41 -19.14
CA PRO A 238 11.21 -24.34 -17.68
C PRO A 238 9.94 -23.60 -17.23
N VAL A 239 9.33 -24.10 -16.16
CA VAL A 239 8.13 -23.52 -15.52
C VAL A 239 8.53 -22.41 -14.52
N ALA A 240 9.74 -22.50 -13.97
CA ALA A 240 10.23 -21.54 -12.99
C ALA A 240 11.12 -20.45 -13.65
N PRO A 241 11.10 -19.23 -13.11
CA PRO A 241 12.02 -18.19 -13.56
C PRO A 241 13.47 -18.50 -13.17
N GLU A 242 14.43 -18.08 -14.01
CA GLU A 242 15.87 -18.27 -13.80
C GLU A 242 16.52 -17.15 -12.97
N PHE A 243 15.73 -16.26 -12.36
CA PHE A 243 16.21 -15.16 -11.53
C PHE A 243 15.80 -15.36 -10.05
N PRO A 244 16.60 -14.84 -9.11
CA PRO A 244 16.27 -14.94 -7.70
C PRO A 244 15.10 -14.03 -7.33
N LEU A 245 14.27 -14.51 -6.41
CA LEU A 245 13.20 -13.72 -5.78
C LEU A 245 13.57 -13.43 -4.33
N ARG A 246 13.11 -12.28 -3.82
CA ARG A 246 13.19 -12.00 -2.38
C ARG A 246 12.22 -12.88 -1.61
N ALA A 247 12.52 -13.16 -0.34
CA ALA A 247 11.69 -14.01 0.52
C ALA A 247 10.27 -13.46 0.76
N ASP A 248 10.12 -12.14 0.65
CA ASP A 248 8.84 -11.43 0.82
C ASP A 248 8.01 -11.32 -0.45
N GLN A 249 8.58 -11.68 -1.61
CA GLN A 249 7.88 -11.62 -2.90
C GLN A 249 7.02 -12.85 -3.13
N LYS A 250 5.88 -12.65 -3.79
CA LYS A 250 4.98 -13.72 -4.21
C LYS A 250 5.17 -13.99 -5.69
N LEU A 251 5.41 -15.27 -6.04
CA LEU A 251 5.51 -15.73 -7.43
C LEU A 251 4.18 -16.32 -7.87
N LEU A 252 3.68 -15.86 -9.01
CA LEU A 252 2.59 -16.48 -9.76
C LEU A 252 3.11 -16.97 -11.10
N VAL A 253 2.92 -18.24 -11.40
CA VAL A 253 3.29 -18.83 -12.68
C VAL A 253 2.05 -19.00 -13.53
N LEU A 254 2.00 -18.31 -14.68
CA LEU A 254 0.90 -18.38 -15.63
C LEU A 254 1.29 -19.15 -16.88
N VAL A 255 0.46 -20.12 -17.24
CA VAL A 255 0.54 -20.80 -18.54
C VAL A 255 -0.53 -20.22 -19.44
N ASN A 256 -0.12 -19.40 -20.41
CA ASN A 256 -1.04 -18.74 -21.34
C ASN A 256 -1.28 -19.59 -22.59
N LYS A 257 -2.26 -19.17 -23.40
CA LYS A 257 -2.68 -19.82 -24.66
C LYS A 257 -3.15 -21.26 -24.48
N THR A 258 -3.80 -21.55 -23.37
CA THR A 258 -4.40 -22.89 -23.10
C THR A 258 -5.44 -23.27 -24.14
N ASP A 259 -6.04 -22.29 -24.80
CA ASP A 259 -6.95 -22.47 -25.95
C ASP A 259 -6.30 -23.14 -27.18
N THR A 260 -4.99 -22.99 -27.33
CA THR A 260 -4.24 -23.59 -28.47
C THR A 260 -3.70 -24.99 -28.18
N ALA A 261 -3.68 -25.40 -26.92
CA ALA A 261 -3.19 -26.70 -26.48
C ALA A 261 -4.01 -27.19 -25.26
N PRO A 262 -5.29 -27.55 -25.46
CA PRO A 262 -6.20 -27.89 -24.35
C PRO A 262 -5.77 -29.14 -23.58
N ASP A 263 -5.06 -30.05 -24.20
CA ASP A 263 -4.60 -31.30 -23.61
C ASP A 263 -3.23 -31.18 -22.91
N CYS A 264 -2.63 -29.99 -22.86
CA CYS A 264 -1.35 -29.77 -22.19
C CYS A 264 -1.54 -29.86 -20.67
N PRO A 265 -0.89 -30.83 -19.99
CA PRO A 265 -1.00 -30.93 -18.52
C PRO A 265 -0.37 -29.72 -17.87
N LEU A 266 -1.10 -29.06 -17.00
CA LEU A 266 -0.61 -27.92 -16.23
C LEU A 266 0.16 -28.44 -14.99
N PRO A 267 1.40 -27.99 -14.79
CA PRO A 267 2.15 -28.31 -13.59
C PRO A 267 1.46 -27.81 -12.31
N GLU A 268 1.67 -28.50 -11.22
CA GLU A 268 1.15 -28.08 -9.92
C GLU A 268 1.64 -26.66 -9.54
N GLY A 269 0.75 -25.85 -8.99
CA GLY A 269 1.06 -24.47 -8.62
C GLY A 269 1.02 -23.46 -9.79
N THR A 270 0.64 -23.90 -11.00
CA THR A 270 0.49 -23.00 -12.14
C THR A 270 -0.98 -22.67 -12.42
N ILE A 271 -1.22 -21.54 -13.06
CA ILE A 271 -2.55 -21.06 -13.44
C ILE A 271 -2.64 -21.06 -14.96
N GLY A 272 -3.54 -21.87 -15.52
CA GLY A 272 -3.82 -21.87 -16.95
C GLY A 272 -4.75 -20.70 -17.33
N ILE A 273 -4.38 -19.94 -18.36
CA ILE A 273 -5.18 -18.85 -18.88
C ILE A 273 -5.21 -18.85 -20.42
N SER A 274 -6.25 -18.25 -20.98
CA SER A 274 -6.24 -17.70 -22.32
C SER A 274 -6.48 -16.20 -22.27
N ALA A 275 -5.40 -15.41 -22.29
CA ALA A 275 -5.49 -13.95 -22.24
C ALA A 275 -6.33 -13.40 -23.43
N ARG A 276 -6.38 -14.11 -24.54
CA ARG A 276 -7.17 -13.75 -25.72
C ARG A 276 -8.67 -13.95 -25.49
N ASN A 277 -9.05 -15.12 -24.99
CA ASN A 277 -10.46 -15.50 -24.81
C ASN A 277 -11.03 -14.98 -23.48
N GLY A 278 -10.18 -14.80 -22.46
CA GLY A 278 -10.57 -14.44 -21.09
C GLY A 278 -10.65 -15.62 -20.13
N ASP A 279 -10.36 -16.84 -20.60
CA ASP A 279 -10.40 -18.01 -19.74
C ASP A 279 -9.33 -17.92 -18.66
N GLY A 280 -9.68 -18.27 -17.41
CA GLY A 280 -8.78 -18.25 -16.28
C GLY A 280 -8.46 -16.86 -15.70
N ILE A 281 -8.89 -15.74 -16.32
CA ILE A 281 -8.63 -14.38 -15.85
C ILE A 281 -9.27 -14.13 -14.49
N GLU A 282 -10.50 -14.58 -14.30
CA GLU A 282 -11.20 -14.43 -13.01
C GLU A 282 -10.50 -15.20 -11.88
N SER A 283 -9.93 -16.36 -12.17
CA SER A 283 -9.11 -17.11 -11.20
C SER A 283 -7.83 -16.35 -10.84
N LEU A 284 -7.16 -15.73 -11.83
CA LEU A 284 -6.01 -14.87 -11.61
C LEU A 284 -6.37 -13.67 -10.70
N ARG A 285 -7.49 -12.99 -10.96
CA ARG A 285 -7.98 -11.86 -10.14
C ARG A 285 -8.20 -12.28 -8.69
N ARG A 286 -8.87 -13.40 -8.49
CA ARG A 286 -9.14 -13.94 -7.15
C ARG A 286 -7.85 -14.26 -6.41
N ILE A 287 -6.85 -14.82 -7.08
CA ILE A 287 -5.55 -15.11 -6.49
C ILE A 287 -4.78 -13.82 -6.19
N LEU A 288 -4.73 -12.84 -7.11
CA LEU A 288 -4.13 -11.53 -6.83
C LEU A 288 -4.79 -10.88 -5.61
N ARG A 289 -6.11 -10.91 -5.55
CA ARG A 289 -6.88 -10.35 -4.43
C ARG A 289 -6.57 -11.04 -3.09
N SER A 290 -6.33 -12.36 -3.10
CA SER A 290 -6.02 -13.13 -1.88
C SER A 290 -4.66 -12.80 -1.24
N PHE A 291 -3.76 -12.14 -1.97
CA PHE A 291 -2.49 -11.69 -1.40
C PHE A 291 -2.62 -10.43 -0.52
N VAL A 292 -3.77 -9.76 -0.55
CA VAL A 292 -4.03 -8.55 0.23
C VAL A 292 -5.17 -8.86 1.20
N ASP A 293 -4.81 -9.07 2.46
CA ASP A 293 -5.80 -9.21 3.52
C ASP A 293 -6.41 -7.85 3.85
N THR A 294 -7.64 -7.65 3.45
CA THR A 294 -8.38 -6.41 3.77
C THR A 294 -9.36 -6.60 4.93
N GLU A 295 -9.50 -7.79 5.50
CA GLU A 295 -10.40 -8.02 6.64
C GLU A 295 -9.94 -7.20 7.85
N ALA A 296 -8.63 -7.11 8.08
CA ALA A 296 -8.04 -6.27 9.13
C ALA A 296 -8.49 -4.79 9.07
N LEU A 297 -8.77 -4.27 7.87
CA LEU A 297 -9.29 -2.89 7.70
C LEU A 297 -10.68 -2.70 8.30
N TYR A 298 -11.49 -3.73 8.30
CA TYR A 298 -12.89 -3.67 8.75
C TYR A 298 -13.05 -4.04 10.23
N HIS A 299 -12.02 -4.65 10.83
CA HIS A 299 -12.01 -4.97 12.26
C HIS A 299 -11.51 -3.81 13.13
N GLY A 300 -11.07 -2.70 12.54
CA GLY A 300 -10.60 -1.52 13.27
C GLY A 300 -9.16 -1.63 13.76
N ASP A 301 -8.40 -2.60 13.26
CA ASP A 301 -6.99 -2.75 13.62
C ASP A 301 -6.18 -1.54 13.16
N ALA A 302 -5.24 -1.10 14.00
CA ALA A 302 -4.32 -0.03 13.66
C ALA A 302 -3.33 -0.51 12.60
N ILE A 303 -3.41 0.07 11.40
CA ILE A 303 -2.54 -0.27 10.27
C ILE A 303 -1.65 0.94 9.94
N VAL A 304 -0.35 0.72 9.95
CA VAL A 304 0.66 1.73 9.58
C VAL A 304 0.75 1.80 8.06
N SER A 305 0.56 3.00 7.49
CA SER A 305 0.66 3.22 6.03
C SER A 305 1.70 4.27 5.64
N ASN A 306 2.25 5.00 6.62
CA ASN A 306 3.22 6.06 6.38
C ASN A 306 4.63 5.59 6.76
N ASN A 307 5.60 5.79 5.85
CA ASN A 307 7.00 5.40 6.05
C ASN A 307 7.62 6.03 7.30
N ARG A 308 7.29 7.29 7.61
CA ARG A 308 7.76 7.98 8.80
C ARG A 308 7.36 7.25 10.09
N HIS A 309 6.12 6.76 10.16
CA HIS A 309 5.64 5.98 11.30
C HIS A 309 6.34 4.63 11.41
N TYR A 310 6.57 3.97 10.27
CA TYR A 310 7.32 2.71 10.20
C TYR A 310 8.75 2.88 10.71
N GLU A 311 9.45 3.92 10.28
CA GLU A 311 10.82 4.23 10.72
C GLU A 311 10.88 4.51 12.23
N ALA A 312 9.94 5.30 12.76
CA ALA A 312 9.85 5.60 14.19
C ALA A 312 9.58 4.34 15.04
N LEU A 313 8.64 3.49 14.60
CA LEU A 313 8.35 2.21 15.28
C LEU A 313 9.54 1.25 15.23
N THR A 314 10.28 1.23 14.12
CA THR A 314 11.50 0.42 13.98
C THR A 314 12.56 0.89 14.96
N ALA A 315 12.82 2.20 15.05
CA ALA A 315 13.77 2.77 15.99
C ALA A 315 13.37 2.50 17.45
N ALA A 316 12.08 2.62 17.78
CA ALA A 316 11.54 2.31 19.12
C ALA A 316 11.71 0.83 19.48
N GLY A 317 11.40 -0.08 18.54
CA GLY A 317 11.57 -1.52 18.74
C GLY A 317 13.04 -1.92 18.93
N ASP A 318 13.96 -1.29 18.20
CA ASP A 318 15.40 -1.54 18.34
C ASP A 318 15.95 -0.98 19.67
N ALA A 319 15.44 0.16 20.13
CA ALA A 319 15.80 0.72 21.43
C ALA A 319 15.33 -0.17 22.59
N LEU A 320 14.12 -0.72 22.50
CA LEU A 320 13.57 -1.60 23.55
C LEU A 320 14.30 -2.95 23.66
N ARG A 321 14.96 -3.41 22.59
CA ARG A 321 15.71 -4.68 22.58
C ARG A 321 17.17 -4.56 23.08
N ARG A 322 17.69 -3.36 23.24
CA ARG A 322 19.03 -3.07 23.77
C ARG A 322 19.07 -3.07 25.28
#